data_9004f25b54846c0e3d0d6c2636f20c9e
#
_entry.id   9004f25b54846c0e3d0d6c2636f20c9e
#
_cell.length_a   1.000
_cell.length_b   1.000
_cell.length_c   1.000
_cell.angle_alpha   90.00
_cell.angle_beta   90.00
_cell.angle_gamma   90.00
#
_symmetry.space_group_name_H-M   'P 1'
#
loop_
_entity.id
_entity.type
_entity.pdbx_description
1 polymer ?
#
loop_
_entity_poly.entity_id
_entity_poly.type
_entity_poly.pdbx_seq_one_letter_code
_entity_poly.pdbx_strand_id
1 'polypeptide(L)'
;GGVVRQYGNEYVVRGIARTSDLSTLGSSYVKSVNGKPVRLNDVAEIKIGSAVKMGYASENAKPAIIISISKQPHINTLDVTRRIEDNLRTLQKTMPADVKLDTEIFRQANFIETSVSNVQKALLEGAVFVVLILFLFLGSFRTTIISLLAIPLSLLGAILVLRLLGLNINTMSLGGMAIAIGALVDDAIIDVENVYKRLRQNRQKPLELRQDAFTVVFEASKEIRASILNATLIIIVAFIPLFFLSGMEGRMLKPLGISFIVSLFVSMVVAMTLTPLMSKMLLSDDRYLARNEKEKWLVRKLSYYYEKSLRWSLNHKRAILLSTLGLFFVALIAMSSMGRSFLPEFNEGSLTLSVITKPGTSLEECNNLGNLVETELLSIPEVSSTARRTGRGELDEHSQTTNSAEIDVNFDLNERSREEFMADVRRTLSGIPGIAFTVGQPLGHRIDHMLSGTRANIAIKLFGSDLNKMFSIGNEIKNSTVDVEGLVDVNVDQQIEIPQIQIRANRDMLAQYGITIHDFNEFVDIAFGGEKLADIYEGQRSFGLVLRLNTEYTENIEGIRSALIDTYDGRKVPLEQVADIVSVTGPSSISRENVQRKIVVSANVAGRDLRGAVQDIQKNINESV
;
A
#
# COMPACT_ATOMS: atom_id res chain seq x y z
N GLY A 1 8.08 -28.46 41.78
CA GLY A 1 8.30 -28.12 43.18
C GLY A 1 7.17 -28.61 44.05
N GLY A 2 7.46 -28.79 45.33
CA GLY A 2 6.51 -29.20 46.38
C GLY A 2 6.45 -28.17 47.48
N VAL A 3 5.70 -28.49 48.53
CA VAL A 3 5.58 -27.67 49.72
C VAL A 3 5.95 -28.50 50.93
N VAL A 4 6.82 -27.98 51.80
CA VAL A 4 7.15 -28.54 53.09
C VAL A 4 6.52 -27.66 54.17
N ARG A 5 5.78 -28.27 55.10
CA ARG A 5 5.16 -27.57 56.21
C ARG A 5 5.90 -27.94 57.51
N GLN A 6 6.52 -26.94 58.12
CA GLN A 6 7.26 -27.13 59.36
C GLN A 6 7.15 -25.90 60.25
N TYR A 7 6.95 -26.11 61.54
CA TYR A 7 6.84 -25.05 62.55
C TYR A 7 5.79 -23.97 62.23
N GLY A 8 4.65 -24.38 61.67
CA GLY A 8 3.58 -23.43 61.31
C GLY A 8 3.80 -22.62 60.03
N ASN A 9 4.92 -22.80 59.37
CA ASN A 9 5.25 -22.15 58.10
C ASN A 9 5.18 -23.13 56.92
N GLU A 10 4.87 -22.60 55.74
CA GLU A 10 4.87 -23.33 54.48
C GLU A 10 6.07 -22.89 53.65
N TYR A 11 6.94 -23.84 53.31
CA TYR A 11 8.14 -23.63 52.51
C TYR A 11 7.90 -24.19 51.10
N VAL A 12 7.98 -23.34 50.11
CA VAL A 12 7.94 -23.77 48.69
C VAL A 12 9.30 -24.34 48.31
N VAL A 13 9.34 -25.61 47.96
CA VAL A 13 10.56 -26.27 47.44
C VAL A 13 10.73 -25.93 45.99
N ARG A 14 11.83 -25.28 45.62
CA ARG A 14 12.19 -24.93 44.26
C ARG A 14 13.49 -25.61 43.88
N GLY A 15 13.46 -26.49 42.87
CA GLY A 15 14.68 -26.99 42.23
C GLY A 15 15.19 -25.93 41.26
N ILE A 16 16.40 -25.42 41.46
CA ILE A 16 17.04 -24.44 40.60
C ILE A 16 18.20 -25.16 39.88
N ALA A 17 17.93 -25.63 38.65
CA ALA A 17 18.92 -26.26 37.78
C ALA A 17 19.25 -25.44 36.51
N ARG A 18 18.59 -24.28 36.34
CA ARG A 18 18.83 -23.40 35.22
C ARG A 18 20.09 -22.58 35.45
N THR A 19 20.94 -22.49 34.43
CA THR A 19 22.12 -21.63 34.42
C THR A 19 22.18 -20.82 33.12
N SER A 20 22.71 -19.60 33.19
CA SER A 20 23.09 -18.77 32.05
C SER A 20 24.61 -18.76 31.85
N ASP A 21 25.36 -19.35 32.74
CA ASP A 21 26.81 -19.44 32.64
C ASP A 21 27.23 -20.62 31.77
N LEU A 22 27.97 -20.34 30.68
CA LEU A 22 28.42 -21.31 29.71
C LEU A 22 29.37 -22.38 30.31
N SER A 23 30.20 -22.00 31.28
CA SER A 23 31.12 -22.91 31.95
C SER A 23 30.38 -23.93 32.82
N THR A 24 29.36 -23.48 33.54
CA THR A 24 28.45 -24.31 34.32
C THR A 24 27.64 -25.24 33.40
N LEU A 25 27.14 -24.73 32.28
CA LEU A 25 26.43 -25.53 31.30
C LEU A 25 27.33 -26.61 30.72
N GLY A 26 28.59 -26.25 30.39
CA GLY A 26 29.59 -27.19 29.87
C GLY A 26 29.99 -28.32 30.83
N SER A 27 29.89 -28.08 32.13
CA SER A 27 30.13 -29.10 33.15
C SER A 27 28.96 -30.06 33.36
N SER A 28 27.82 -29.87 32.68
CA SER A 28 26.66 -30.75 32.74
C SER A 28 27.00 -32.18 32.32
N TYR A 29 26.50 -33.14 33.09
CA TYR A 29 26.67 -34.57 32.81
C TYR A 29 25.81 -35.00 31.61
N VAL A 30 26.41 -35.67 30.65
CA VAL A 30 25.74 -36.24 29.47
C VAL A 30 25.51 -37.76 29.66
N LYS A 31 26.60 -38.53 29.81
CA LYS A 31 26.52 -39.96 30.04
C LYS A 31 27.77 -40.48 30.75
N SER A 32 27.77 -41.76 31.18
CA SER A 32 28.94 -42.43 31.66
C SER A 32 29.46 -43.45 30.63
N VAL A 33 30.76 -43.45 30.37
CA VAL A 33 31.41 -44.39 29.48
C VAL A 33 32.53 -45.08 30.28
N ASN A 34 32.46 -46.41 30.39
CA ASN A 34 33.40 -47.20 31.20
C ASN A 34 33.60 -46.69 32.66
N GLY A 35 32.52 -46.25 33.30
CA GLY A 35 32.54 -45.73 34.67
C GLY A 35 33.05 -44.28 34.79
N LYS A 36 33.45 -43.62 33.69
CA LYS A 36 33.86 -42.20 33.66
C LYS A 36 32.72 -41.32 33.21
N PRO A 37 32.42 -40.24 33.94
CA PRO A 37 31.41 -39.27 33.50
C PRO A 37 31.89 -38.48 32.28
N VAL A 38 31.08 -38.41 31.26
CA VAL A 38 31.28 -37.54 30.09
C VAL A 38 30.46 -36.27 30.29
N ARG A 39 31.09 -35.12 30.22
CA ARG A 39 30.49 -33.80 30.34
C ARG A 39 30.19 -33.20 28.96
N LEU A 40 29.36 -32.21 28.93
CA LEU A 40 28.98 -31.53 27.66
C LEU A 40 30.22 -30.92 26.95
N ASN A 41 31.17 -30.31 27.70
CA ASN A 41 32.42 -29.80 27.16
C ASN A 41 33.37 -30.88 26.55
N ASP A 42 33.17 -32.16 26.91
CA ASP A 42 33.99 -33.25 26.35
C ASP A 42 33.55 -33.63 24.94
N VAL A 43 32.29 -33.26 24.54
CA VAL A 43 31.67 -33.70 23.29
C VAL A 43 31.12 -32.54 22.43
N ALA A 44 31.07 -31.35 22.96
CA ALA A 44 30.52 -30.17 22.27
C ALA A 44 31.26 -28.88 22.63
N GLU A 45 31.37 -27.99 21.66
CA GLU A 45 31.81 -26.62 21.85
C GLU A 45 30.59 -25.74 22.17
N ILE A 46 30.61 -25.07 23.33
CA ILE A 46 29.52 -24.21 23.77
C ILE A 46 29.91 -22.75 23.59
N LYS A 47 29.21 -22.05 22.74
CA LYS A 47 29.47 -20.63 22.45
C LYS A 47 28.19 -19.86 22.17
N ILE A 48 28.24 -18.57 22.45
CA ILE A 48 27.21 -17.64 21.98
C ILE A 48 27.45 -17.42 20.48
N GLY A 49 26.45 -17.73 19.68
CA GLY A 49 26.50 -17.56 18.24
C GLY A 49 25.27 -16.84 17.71
N SER A 50 25.32 -16.46 16.45
CA SER A 50 24.15 -15.96 15.76
C SER A 50 23.20 -17.12 15.40
N ALA A 51 21.90 -16.85 15.39
CA ALA A 51 20.94 -17.75 14.75
C ALA A 51 21.30 -17.95 13.28
N VAL A 52 20.83 -19.06 12.68
CA VAL A 52 20.99 -19.28 11.25
C VAL A 52 20.38 -18.11 10.51
N LYS A 53 21.19 -17.42 9.71
CA LYS A 53 20.72 -16.27 8.95
C LYS A 53 19.75 -16.74 7.86
N MET A 54 18.53 -16.26 7.92
CA MET A 54 17.48 -16.50 6.92
C MET A 54 17.27 -15.30 6.00
N GLY A 55 17.87 -14.15 6.33
CA GLY A 55 17.79 -12.91 5.59
C GLY A 55 18.89 -11.92 5.92
N TYR A 56 18.98 -10.91 5.08
CA TYR A 56 19.83 -9.73 5.25
C TYR A 56 18.99 -8.46 5.09
N ALA A 57 19.46 -7.39 5.70
CA ALA A 57 18.89 -6.05 5.50
C ALA A 57 20.00 -5.04 5.27
N SER A 58 19.71 -4.02 4.48
CA SER A 58 20.62 -2.90 4.21
C SER A 58 19.86 -1.58 4.12
N GLU A 59 20.56 -0.53 4.41
CA GLU A 59 20.15 0.86 4.17
C GLU A 59 21.26 1.55 3.38
N ASN A 60 20.90 2.11 2.21
CA ASN A 60 21.87 2.77 1.32
C ASN A 60 23.10 1.88 1.02
N ALA A 61 22.84 0.61 0.66
CA ALA A 61 23.82 -0.43 0.39
C ALA A 61 24.75 -0.78 1.58
N LYS A 62 24.45 -0.33 2.81
CA LYS A 62 25.19 -0.66 4.04
C LYS A 62 24.39 -1.62 4.90
N PRO A 63 25.04 -2.58 5.58
CA PRO A 63 24.34 -3.50 6.47
C PRO A 63 23.53 -2.76 7.55
N ALA A 64 22.29 -3.15 7.73
CA ALA A 64 21.37 -2.54 8.68
C ALA A 64 20.45 -3.59 9.32
N ILE A 65 19.70 -3.19 10.34
CA ILE A 65 18.59 -3.95 10.92
C ILE A 65 17.31 -3.18 10.63
N ILE A 66 16.40 -3.79 9.89
CA ILE A 66 15.10 -3.19 9.60
C ILE A 66 14.06 -3.72 10.59
N ILE A 67 13.39 -2.81 11.29
CA ILE A 67 12.32 -3.11 12.23
C ILE A 67 11.01 -2.60 11.62
N SER A 68 10.11 -3.53 11.32
CA SER A 68 8.77 -3.20 10.82
C SER A 68 7.79 -3.06 11.99
N ILE A 69 7.07 -1.94 12.04
CA ILE A 69 6.05 -1.67 13.05
C ILE A 69 4.70 -1.61 12.37
N SER A 70 3.82 -2.56 12.68
CA SER A 70 2.46 -2.63 12.15
C SER A 70 1.46 -2.07 13.15
N LYS A 71 0.50 -1.28 12.66
CA LYS A 71 -0.61 -0.79 13.49
C LYS A 71 -1.82 -1.71 13.40
N GLN A 72 -2.64 -1.72 14.44
CA GLN A 72 -3.93 -2.40 14.41
C GLN A 72 -4.92 -1.69 13.44
N PRO A 73 -5.86 -2.41 12.84
CA PRO A 73 -6.94 -1.82 12.06
C PRO A 73 -7.70 -0.74 12.87
N HIS A 74 -8.27 0.24 12.17
CA HIS A 74 -9.07 1.34 12.73
C HIS A 74 -8.34 2.39 13.60
N ILE A 75 -7.05 2.24 13.86
CA ILE A 75 -6.27 3.26 14.56
C ILE A 75 -5.78 4.32 13.56
N ASN A 76 -5.75 5.59 13.98
CA ASN A 76 -5.28 6.70 13.15
C ASN A 76 -3.77 6.56 12.89
N THR A 77 -3.39 6.42 11.60
CA THR A 77 -2.01 6.21 11.18
C THR A 77 -1.11 7.39 11.56
N LEU A 78 -1.54 8.62 11.34
CA LEU A 78 -0.73 9.82 11.61
C LEU A 78 -0.42 9.97 13.10
N ASP A 79 -1.41 9.73 13.96
CA ASP A 79 -1.27 9.84 15.41
C ASP A 79 -0.32 8.78 15.97
N VAL A 80 -0.48 7.52 15.52
CA VAL A 80 0.41 6.43 15.93
C VAL A 80 1.83 6.67 15.42
N THR A 81 2.00 7.10 14.17
CA THR A 81 3.33 7.37 13.59
C THR A 81 4.05 8.45 14.40
N ARG A 82 3.40 9.55 14.73
CA ARG A 82 4.00 10.62 15.57
C ARG A 82 4.45 10.12 16.93
N ARG A 83 3.60 9.32 17.61
CA ARG A 83 3.96 8.73 18.91
C ARG A 83 5.15 7.77 18.82
N ILE A 84 5.23 6.98 17.75
CA ILE A 84 6.36 6.09 17.51
C ILE A 84 7.63 6.92 17.30
N GLU A 85 7.60 7.93 16.44
CA GLU A 85 8.73 8.81 16.14
C GLU A 85 9.23 9.54 17.40
N ASP A 86 8.33 10.06 18.23
CA ASP A 86 8.68 10.71 19.49
C ASP A 86 9.37 9.74 20.48
N ASN A 87 8.87 8.50 20.55
CA ASN A 87 9.50 7.46 21.36
C ASN A 87 10.87 7.06 20.79
N LEU A 88 10.99 6.90 19.47
CA LEU A 88 12.27 6.58 18.80
C LEU A 88 13.30 7.70 18.98
N ARG A 89 12.90 8.96 18.87
CA ARG A 89 13.77 10.12 19.18
C ARG A 89 14.27 10.11 20.63
N THR A 90 13.42 9.66 21.55
CA THR A 90 13.81 9.52 22.96
C THR A 90 14.76 8.35 23.15
N LEU A 91 14.49 7.22 22.49
CA LEU A 91 15.33 6.04 22.50
C LEU A 91 16.71 6.31 21.91
N GLN A 92 16.79 7.07 20.80
CA GLN A 92 18.07 7.45 20.16
C GLN A 92 19.02 8.13 21.13
N LYS A 93 18.51 8.93 22.08
CA LYS A 93 19.35 9.61 23.09
C LYS A 93 19.98 8.67 24.10
N THR A 94 19.43 7.47 24.26
CA THR A 94 19.91 6.44 25.19
C THR A 94 20.73 5.35 24.53
N MET A 95 20.80 5.36 23.19
CA MET A 95 21.59 4.40 22.42
C MET A 95 23.08 4.77 22.40
N PRO A 96 23.96 3.78 22.18
CA PRO A 96 25.36 4.01 21.87
C PRO A 96 25.53 4.97 20.69
N ALA A 97 26.58 5.76 20.69
CA ALA A 97 26.82 6.81 19.68
C ALA A 97 27.05 6.29 18.25
N ASP A 98 27.41 5.02 18.11
CA ASP A 98 27.61 4.31 16.85
C ASP A 98 26.31 3.71 16.27
N VAL A 99 25.21 3.76 17.01
CA VAL A 99 23.89 3.28 16.55
C VAL A 99 23.03 4.46 16.12
N LYS A 100 22.67 4.50 14.83
CA LYS A 100 21.76 5.49 14.25
C LYS A 100 20.41 4.83 13.96
N LEU A 101 19.33 5.46 14.39
CA LEU A 101 17.95 5.10 14.00
C LEU A 101 17.53 5.98 12.83
N ASP A 102 17.17 5.36 11.72
CA ASP A 102 16.50 6.01 10.61
C ASP A 102 15.01 5.67 10.64
N THR A 103 14.15 6.68 10.58
CA THR A 103 12.69 6.52 10.62
C THR A 103 12.03 6.80 9.27
N GLU A 104 12.84 7.14 8.25
CA GLU A 104 12.33 7.61 6.96
C GLU A 104 12.42 6.57 5.84
N ILE A 105 12.72 5.32 6.16
CA ILE A 105 12.86 4.23 5.19
C ILE A 105 11.53 3.99 4.46
N PHE A 106 10.49 3.66 5.20
CA PHE A 106 9.11 3.51 4.72
C PHE A 106 8.16 4.06 5.77
N ARG A 107 7.43 5.11 5.42
CA ARG A 107 6.54 5.81 6.33
C ARG A 107 5.18 5.98 5.65
N GLN A 108 4.22 5.10 6.00
CA GLN A 108 2.86 5.18 5.45
C GLN A 108 2.21 6.57 5.67
N ALA A 109 2.62 7.28 6.72
CA ALA A 109 2.14 8.62 7.00
C ALA A 109 2.51 9.62 5.89
N ASN A 110 3.65 9.48 5.20
CA ASN A 110 4.08 10.38 4.12
C ASN A 110 3.04 10.43 2.99
N PHE A 111 2.54 9.28 2.57
CA PHE A 111 1.48 9.21 1.56
C PHE A 111 0.22 9.98 2.01
N ILE A 112 -0.20 9.79 3.27
CA ILE A 112 -1.38 10.46 3.83
C ILE A 112 -1.13 11.97 3.92
N GLU A 113 0.02 12.40 4.44
CA GLU A 113 0.40 13.81 4.59
C GLU A 113 0.50 14.50 3.23
N THR A 114 1.15 13.89 2.24
CA THR A 114 1.25 14.40 0.88
C THR A 114 -0.13 14.52 0.23
N SER A 115 -0.96 13.48 0.35
CA SER A 115 -2.32 13.48 -0.20
C SER A 115 -3.18 14.57 0.44
N VAL A 116 -3.13 14.71 1.77
CA VAL A 116 -3.86 15.75 2.50
C VAL A 116 -3.36 17.15 2.11
N SER A 117 -2.05 17.35 2.02
CA SER A 117 -1.44 18.61 1.60
C SER A 117 -1.84 19.00 0.18
N ASN A 118 -1.82 18.04 -0.76
CA ASN A 118 -2.25 18.28 -2.15
C ASN A 118 -3.73 18.67 -2.22
N VAL A 119 -4.60 18.00 -1.45
CA VAL A 119 -6.02 18.39 -1.38
C VAL A 119 -6.18 19.76 -0.75
N GLN A 120 -5.49 20.06 0.35
CA GLN A 120 -5.53 21.39 0.98
C GLN A 120 -5.07 22.49 0.02
N LYS A 121 -3.98 22.26 -0.73
CA LYS A 121 -3.50 23.20 -1.74
C LYS A 121 -4.52 23.41 -2.85
N ALA A 122 -5.08 22.33 -3.39
CA ALA A 122 -6.12 22.40 -4.42
C ALA A 122 -7.39 23.12 -3.90
N LEU A 123 -7.79 22.88 -2.65
CA LEU A 123 -8.90 23.58 -2.00
C LEU A 123 -8.62 25.09 -1.86
N LEU A 124 -7.42 25.47 -1.46
CA LEU A 124 -7.03 26.87 -1.31
C LEU A 124 -7.00 27.57 -2.68
N GLU A 125 -6.37 26.98 -3.66
CA GLU A 125 -6.33 27.49 -5.04
C GLU A 125 -7.75 27.60 -5.61
N GLY A 126 -8.56 26.56 -5.46
CA GLY A 126 -9.99 26.58 -5.85
C GLY A 126 -10.77 27.68 -5.16
N ALA A 127 -10.59 27.88 -3.86
CA ALA A 127 -11.22 28.95 -3.11
C ALA A 127 -10.83 30.34 -3.63
N VAL A 128 -9.55 30.55 -3.96
CA VAL A 128 -9.09 31.82 -4.56
C VAL A 128 -9.76 32.08 -5.91
N PHE A 129 -9.82 31.07 -6.78
CA PHE A 129 -10.53 31.20 -8.06
C PHE A 129 -12.02 31.49 -7.86
N VAL A 130 -12.67 30.80 -6.93
CA VAL A 130 -14.08 31.03 -6.59
C VAL A 130 -14.30 32.48 -6.11
N VAL A 131 -13.47 32.99 -5.20
CA VAL A 131 -13.54 34.37 -4.73
C VAL A 131 -13.42 35.37 -5.89
N LEU A 132 -12.46 35.14 -6.78
CA LEU A 132 -12.23 35.99 -7.95
C LEU A 132 -13.43 35.98 -8.89
N ILE A 133 -13.98 34.82 -9.19
CA ILE A 133 -15.16 34.66 -10.06
C ILE A 133 -16.40 35.30 -9.40
N LEU A 134 -16.63 35.05 -8.12
CA LEU A 134 -17.72 35.64 -7.37
C LEU A 134 -17.66 37.17 -7.40
N PHE A 135 -16.46 37.72 -7.16
CA PHE A 135 -16.27 39.17 -7.21
C PHE A 135 -16.51 39.74 -8.62
N LEU A 136 -16.09 39.02 -9.64
CA LEU A 136 -16.26 39.40 -11.04
C LEU A 136 -17.75 39.43 -11.44
N PHE A 137 -18.51 38.41 -11.06
CA PHE A 137 -19.93 38.27 -11.45
C PHE A 137 -20.88 39.05 -10.54
N LEU A 138 -20.77 38.89 -9.23
CA LEU A 138 -21.62 39.59 -8.27
C LEU A 138 -21.26 41.08 -8.17
N GLY A 139 -19.99 41.40 -8.47
CA GLY A 139 -19.49 42.79 -8.55
C GLY A 139 -19.72 43.65 -7.32
N SER A 140 -19.93 43.01 -6.19
CA SER A 140 -20.24 43.65 -4.91
C SER A 140 -19.55 42.88 -3.78
N PHE A 141 -18.82 43.60 -2.96
CA PHE A 141 -18.10 42.99 -1.82
C PHE A 141 -19.08 42.37 -0.80
N ARG A 142 -20.25 42.95 -0.60
CA ARG A 142 -21.25 42.44 0.35
C ARG A 142 -21.86 41.13 -0.09
N THR A 143 -22.23 40.99 -1.37
CA THR A 143 -22.75 39.72 -1.92
C THR A 143 -21.70 38.64 -1.95
N THR A 144 -20.46 39.00 -2.29
CA THR A 144 -19.33 38.08 -2.29
C THR A 144 -19.02 37.53 -0.89
N ILE A 145 -19.05 38.38 0.14
CA ILE A 145 -18.83 37.93 1.54
C ILE A 145 -19.89 36.92 1.97
N ILE A 146 -21.17 37.14 1.64
CA ILE A 146 -22.25 36.21 2.03
C ILE A 146 -21.98 34.82 1.44
N SER A 147 -21.74 34.75 0.14
CA SER A 147 -21.45 33.48 -0.53
C SER A 147 -20.14 32.84 -0.04
N LEU A 148 -19.11 33.68 0.21
CA LEU A 148 -17.81 33.19 0.71
C LEU A 148 -17.89 32.61 2.13
N LEU A 149 -18.74 33.16 3.00
CA LEU A 149 -18.94 32.66 4.36
C LEU A 149 -19.70 31.34 4.39
N ALA A 150 -20.56 31.09 3.44
CA ALA A 150 -21.34 29.87 3.35
C ALA A 150 -20.45 28.63 3.10
N ILE A 151 -19.35 28.77 2.32
CA ILE A 151 -18.46 27.67 1.97
C ILE A 151 -17.76 27.05 3.20
N PRO A 152 -16.96 27.81 3.97
CA PRO A 152 -16.26 27.23 5.11
C PRO A 152 -17.23 26.75 6.19
N LEU A 153 -18.36 27.38 6.36
CA LEU A 153 -19.37 26.95 7.33
C LEU A 153 -19.99 25.60 6.92
N SER A 154 -20.29 25.42 5.62
CA SER A 154 -20.80 24.16 5.08
C SER A 154 -19.77 23.04 5.24
N LEU A 155 -18.47 23.30 4.98
CA LEU A 155 -17.40 22.32 5.15
C LEU A 155 -17.19 21.95 6.62
N LEU A 156 -17.15 22.93 7.53
CA LEU A 156 -17.04 22.67 8.96
C LEU A 156 -18.25 21.89 9.49
N GLY A 157 -19.44 22.23 9.03
CA GLY A 157 -20.66 21.49 9.35
C GLY A 157 -20.61 20.05 8.81
N ALA A 158 -20.11 19.85 7.60
CA ALA A 158 -19.92 18.52 7.04
C ALA A 158 -18.92 17.68 7.86
N ILE A 159 -17.79 18.25 8.26
CA ILE A 159 -16.81 17.60 9.14
C ILE A 159 -17.45 17.21 10.47
N LEU A 160 -18.25 18.09 11.06
CA LEU A 160 -18.96 17.81 12.31
C LEU A 160 -19.92 16.63 12.15
N VAL A 161 -20.73 16.62 11.08
CA VAL A 161 -21.68 15.52 10.80
C VAL A 161 -20.94 14.22 10.55
N LEU A 162 -19.85 14.21 9.76
CA LEU A 162 -19.03 13.02 9.53
C LEU A 162 -18.47 12.47 10.85
N ARG A 163 -18.00 13.34 11.74
CA ARG A 163 -17.56 12.95 13.09
C ARG A 163 -18.66 12.34 13.93
N LEU A 164 -19.87 12.90 13.90
CA LEU A 164 -21.04 12.36 14.61
C LEU A 164 -21.46 10.99 14.07
N LEU A 165 -21.24 10.73 12.79
CA LEU A 165 -21.46 9.43 12.16
C LEU A 165 -20.33 8.42 12.46
N GLY A 166 -19.32 8.80 13.23
CA GLY A 166 -18.18 7.94 13.56
C GLY A 166 -17.21 7.68 12.41
N LEU A 167 -17.26 8.52 11.35
CA LEU A 167 -16.40 8.39 10.18
C LEU A 167 -15.10 9.16 10.37
N ASN A 168 -13.99 8.54 9.97
CA ASN A 168 -12.68 9.19 9.96
C ASN A 168 -12.49 9.99 8.67
N ILE A 169 -11.81 11.13 8.81
CA ILE A 169 -11.36 11.92 7.66
C ILE A 169 -10.17 11.18 7.04
N ASN A 170 -10.33 10.78 5.78
CA ASN A 170 -9.32 10.16 4.95
C ASN A 170 -9.21 10.89 3.61
N THR A 171 -8.25 10.52 2.77
CA THR A 171 -8.00 11.13 1.45
C THR A 171 -9.24 11.10 0.56
N MET A 172 -10.02 10.01 0.60
CA MET A 172 -11.25 9.88 -0.19
C MET A 172 -12.37 10.79 0.32
N SER A 173 -12.54 10.89 1.66
CA SER A 173 -13.53 11.83 2.23
C SER A 173 -13.15 13.29 1.98
N LEU A 174 -11.85 13.64 2.04
CA LEU A 174 -11.37 14.97 1.64
C LEU A 174 -11.62 15.24 0.15
N GLY A 175 -11.36 14.24 -0.71
CA GLY A 175 -11.68 14.32 -2.13
C GLY A 175 -13.17 14.57 -2.40
N GLY A 176 -14.06 13.87 -1.68
CA GLY A 176 -15.51 14.10 -1.75
C GLY A 176 -15.91 15.52 -1.33
N MET A 177 -15.32 16.04 -0.24
CA MET A 177 -15.53 17.44 0.17
C MET A 177 -14.98 18.43 -0.86
N ALA A 178 -13.82 18.12 -1.48
CA ALA A 178 -13.25 18.96 -2.53
C ALA A 178 -14.18 19.08 -3.76
N ILE A 179 -14.72 17.95 -4.21
CA ILE A 179 -15.71 17.94 -5.31
C ILE A 179 -16.97 18.72 -4.92
N ALA A 180 -17.40 18.59 -3.66
CA ALA A 180 -18.58 19.29 -3.17
C ALA A 180 -18.45 20.83 -3.23
N ILE A 181 -17.24 21.39 -3.05
CA ILE A 181 -17.03 22.85 -3.02
C ILE A 181 -17.64 23.55 -4.24
N GLY A 182 -17.48 22.99 -5.44
CA GLY A 182 -18.08 23.56 -6.65
C GLY A 182 -19.60 23.68 -6.55
N ALA A 183 -20.27 22.65 -6.06
CA ALA A 183 -21.73 22.64 -5.86
C ALA A 183 -22.18 23.49 -4.66
N LEU A 184 -21.36 23.56 -3.60
CA LEU A 184 -21.65 24.36 -2.41
C LEU A 184 -21.77 25.88 -2.73
N VAL A 185 -20.97 26.33 -3.69
CA VAL A 185 -20.95 27.74 -4.10
C VAL A 185 -22.23 28.14 -4.82
N ASP A 186 -22.76 27.26 -5.66
CA ASP A 186 -23.92 27.53 -6.51
C ASP A 186 -25.17 27.84 -5.68
N ASP A 187 -25.47 27.04 -4.67
CA ASP A 187 -26.66 27.23 -3.83
C ASP A 187 -26.68 28.61 -3.15
N ALA A 188 -25.52 29.03 -2.63
CA ALA A 188 -25.39 30.34 -1.97
C ALA A 188 -25.45 31.50 -2.98
N ILE A 189 -24.92 31.35 -4.20
CA ILE A 189 -24.94 32.38 -5.23
C ILE A 189 -26.36 32.62 -5.71
N ILE A 190 -27.09 31.55 -6.02
CA ILE A 190 -28.47 31.63 -6.56
C ILE A 190 -29.37 32.36 -5.58
N ASP A 191 -29.29 32.05 -4.28
CA ASP A 191 -30.11 32.72 -3.26
C ASP A 191 -29.73 34.19 -3.11
N VAL A 192 -28.45 34.50 -2.95
CA VAL A 192 -27.96 35.88 -2.82
C VAL A 192 -28.33 36.73 -4.03
N GLU A 193 -28.18 36.18 -5.25
CA GLU A 193 -28.51 36.91 -6.48
C GLU A 193 -30.00 37.17 -6.59
N ASN A 194 -30.86 36.19 -6.31
CA ASN A 194 -32.31 36.36 -6.36
C ASN A 194 -32.78 37.39 -5.31
N VAL A 195 -32.31 37.27 -4.07
CA VAL A 195 -32.60 38.24 -3.02
C VAL A 195 -32.16 39.65 -3.42
N TYR A 196 -30.93 39.79 -3.91
CA TYR A 196 -30.40 41.08 -4.36
C TYR A 196 -31.25 41.70 -5.51
N LYS A 197 -31.62 40.88 -6.50
CA LYS A 197 -32.47 41.28 -7.62
C LYS A 197 -33.85 41.72 -7.14
N ARG A 198 -34.49 40.99 -6.22
CA ARG A 198 -35.81 41.32 -5.68
C ARG A 198 -35.77 42.57 -4.80
N LEU A 199 -34.75 42.77 -3.98
CA LEU A 199 -34.56 44.00 -3.19
C LEU A 199 -34.40 45.22 -4.11
N ARG A 200 -33.64 45.09 -5.21
CA ARG A 200 -33.48 46.16 -6.20
C ARG A 200 -34.77 46.47 -6.92
N GLN A 201 -35.54 45.46 -7.32
CA GLN A 201 -36.85 45.65 -7.96
C GLN A 201 -37.86 46.31 -7.00
N ASN A 202 -37.89 45.92 -5.72
CA ASN A 202 -38.76 46.52 -4.72
C ASN A 202 -38.46 48.02 -4.53
N ARG A 203 -37.19 48.39 -4.57
CA ARG A 203 -36.79 49.79 -4.46
C ARG A 203 -37.23 50.65 -5.64
N GLN A 204 -37.31 50.10 -6.85
CA GLN A 204 -37.75 50.80 -8.06
C GLN A 204 -39.27 51.10 -8.04
N LYS A 205 -40.03 50.48 -7.11
CA LYS A 205 -41.46 50.75 -6.93
C LYS A 205 -41.67 52.09 -6.24
N PRO A 206 -42.83 52.76 -6.46
CA PRO A 206 -43.28 53.95 -5.68
C PRO A 206 -43.23 53.61 -4.18
N LEU A 207 -42.95 54.61 -3.34
CA LEU A 207 -42.82 54.46 -1.89
C LEU A 207 -44.02 53.76 -1.22
N GLU A 208 -45.25 54.05 -1.70
CA GLU A 208 -46.48 53.44 -1.21
C GLU A 208 -46.65 51.94 -1.51
N LEU A 209 -45.89 51.41 -2.51
CA LEU A 209 -45.96 50.03 -2.96
C LEU A 209 -44.72 49.23 -2.54
N ARG A 210 -43.80 49.83 -1.78
CA ARG A 210 -42.60 49.16 -1.29
C ARG A 210 -42.95 48.25 -0.13
N GLN A 211 -42.50 47.00 -0.24
CA GLN A 211 -42.58 46.01 0.84
C GLN A 211 -41.39 46.13 1.78
N ASP A 212 -41.58 45.73 3.04
CA ASP A 212 -40.48 45.63 3.99
C ASP A 212 -39.41 44.68 3.53
N ALA A 213 -38.15 45.00 3.85
CA ALA A 213 -37.00 44.24 3.43
C ALA A 213 -37.05 42.75 3.90
N PHE A 214 -37.63 42.49 5.08
CA PHE A 214 -37.81 41.12 5.56
C PHE A 214 -38.74 40.33 4.65
N THR A 215 -39.87 40.88 4.29
CA THR A 215 -40.86 40.25 3.41
C THR A 215 -40.26 39.96 2.03
N VAL A 216 -39.51 40.92 1.47
CA VAL A 216 -38.86 40.76 0.16
C VAL A 216 -37.83 39.65 0.19
N VAL A 217 -36.97 39.59 1.22
CA VAL A 217 -35.95 38.54 1.36
C VAL A 217 -36.63 37.19 1.56
N PHE A 218 -37.65 37.11 2.42
CA PHE A 218 -38.38 35.87 2.67
C PHE A 218 -39.04 35.31 1.40
N GLU A 219 -39.75 36.12 0.64
CA GLU A 219 -40.40 35.69 -0.61
C GLU A 219 -39.39 35.36 -1.69
N ALA A 220 -38.27 36.08 -1.81
CA ALA A 220 -37.21 35.79 -2.74
C ALA A 220 -36.54 34.43 -2.47
N SER A 221 -36.21 34.14 -1.21
CA SER A 221 -35.64 32.86 -0.82
C SER A 221 -36.64 31.72 -0.93
N LYS A 222 -37.92 31.94 -0.63
CA LYS A 222 -38.99 30.96 -0.80
C LYS A 222 -39.18 30.56 -2.27
N GLU A 223 -39.05 31.50 -3.21
CA GLU A 223 -39.21 31.29 -4.65
C GLU A 223 -38.26 30.24 -5.19
N ILE A 224 -37.00 30.23 -4.74
CA ILE A 224 -35.97 29.34 -5.25
C ILE A 224 -35.80 28.05 -4.43
N ARG A 225 -36.40 27.97 -3.23
CA ARG A 225 -36.24 26.86 -2.30
C ARG A 225 -36.55 25.50 -2.93
N ALA A 226 -37.66 25.39 -3.69
CA ALA A 226 -38.04 24.14 -4.33
C ALA A 226 -37.01 23.69 -5.38
N SER A 227 -36.43 24.64 -6.11
CA SER A 227 -35.39 24.33 -7.13
C SER A 227 -34.12 23.84 -6.49
N ILE A 228 -33.63 24.45 -5.41
CA ILE A 228 -32.45 24.03 -4.66
C ILE A 228 -32.66 22.63 -4.07
N LEU A 229 -33.79 22.42 -3.37
CA LEU A 229 -34.11 21.10 -2.79
C LEU A 229 -34.15 20.00 -3.86
N ASN A 230 -34.82 20.22 -4.98
CA ASN A 230 -34.93 19.23 -6.04
C ASN A 230 -33.57 18.95 -6.69
N ALA A 231 -32.79 19.99 -6.97
CA ALA A 231 -31.44 19.83 -7.54
C ALA A 231 -30.52 19.01 -6.61
N THR A 232 -30.46 19.36 -5.33
CA THR A 232 -29.65 18.65 -4.33
C THR A 232 -30.11 17.21 -4.18
N LEU A 233 -31.43 16.92 -4.14
CA LEU A 233 -31.95 15.56 -4.08
C LEU A 233 -31.58 14.74 -5.32
N ILE A 234 -31.66 15.31 -6.51
CA ILE A 234 -31.27 14.64 -7.77
C ILE A 234 -29.80 14.27 -7.72
N ILE A 235 -28.93 15.17 -7.27
CA ILE A 235 -27.49 14.90 -7.14
C ILE A 235 -27.24 13.78 -6.11
N ILE A 236 -27.91 13.83 -4.95
CA ILE A 236 -27.80 12.78 -3.93
C ILE A 236 -28.21 11.42 -4.52
N VAL A 237 -29.33 11.35 -5.22
CA VAL A 237 -29.83 10.11 -5.85
C VAL A 237 -28.84 9.59 -6.90
N ALA A 238 -28.19 10.48 -7.67
CA ALA A 238 -27.17 10.10 -8.64
C ALA A 238 -25.93 9.45 -8.00
N PHE A 239 -25.63 9.75 -6.72
CA PHE A 239 -24.52 9.14 -5.98
C PHE A 239 -24.88 7.84 -5.25
N ILE A 240 -26.19 7.51 -5.12
CA ILE A 240 -26.65 6.26 -4.48
C ILE A 240 -25.99 4.99 -5.07
N PRO A 241 -25.80 4.84 -6.39
CA PRO A 241 -25.15 3.66 -6.97
C PRO A 241 -23.77 3.34 -6.38
N LEU A 242 -23.00 4.33 -5.89
CA LEU A 242 -21.69 4.09 -5.25
C LEU A 242 -21.79 3.22 -4.00
N PHE A 243 -22.94 3.20 -3.33
CA PHE A 243 -23.13 2.42 -2.11
C PHE A 243 -23.37 0.93 -2.39
N PHE A 244 -23.76 0.58 -3.61
CA PHE A 244 -23.95 -0.81 -4.05
C PHE A 244 -22.66 -1.45 -4.56
N LEU A 245 -21.59 -0.67 -4.72
CA LEU A 245 -20.28 -1.22 -5.06
C LEU A 245 -19.78 -2.13 -3.94
N SER A 246 -19.33 -3.32 -4.33
CA SER A 246 -18.71 -4.31 -3.44
C SER A 246 -17.19 -4.32 -3.61
N GLY A 247 -16.50 -5.13 -2.82
CA GLY A 247 -15.05 -5.27 -2.96
C GLY A 247 -14.24 -4.06 -2.51
N MET A 248 -13.11 -3.87 -3.14
CA MET A 248 -12.17 -2.77 -2.83
C MET A 248 -12.70 -1.43 -3.32
N GLU A 249 -13.32 -1.38 -4.50
CA GLU A 249 -13.92 -0.19 -5.07
C GLU A 249 -14.96 0.43 -4.12
N GLY A 250 -15.82 -0.42 -3.58
CA GLY A 250 -16.82 0.01 -2.61
C GLY A 250 -16.19 0.59 -1.34
N ARG A 251 -15.10 -0.03 -0.83
CA ARG A 251 -14.39 0.47 0.36
C ARG A 251 -13.74 1.82 0.13
N MET A 252 -13.23 2.07 -1.08
CA MET A 252 -12.58 3.32 -1.44
C MET A 252 -13.59 4.43 -1.76
N LEU A 253 -14.64 4.13 -2.54
CA LEU A 253 -15.55 5.15 -3.05
C LEU A 253 -16.70 5.50 -2.09
N LYS A 254 -17.10 4.61 -1.17
CA LYS A 254 -18.13 4.91 -0.16
C LYS A 254 -17.81 6.12 0.71
N PRO A 255 -16.59 6.27 1.29
CA PRO A 255 -16.24 7.47 2.05
C PRO A 255 -16.32 8.76 1.24
N LEU A 256 -15.92 8.72 -0.05
CA LEU A 256 -16.04 9.84 -0.98
C LEU A 256 -17.51 10.22 -1.20
N GLY A 257 -18.37 9.24 -1.51
CA GLY A 257 -19.79 9.47 -1.73
C GLY A 257 -20.51 10.00 -0.48
N ILE A 258 -20.20 9.44 0.70
CA ILE A 258 -20.79 9.90 1.97
C ILE A 258 -20.39 11.34 2.25
N SER A 259 -19.11 11.67 2.17
CA SER A 259 -18.62 13.03 2.46
C SER A 259 -19.18 14.07 1.48
N PHE A 260 -19.30 13.70 0.20
CA PHE A 260 -19.93 14.54 -0.82
C PHE A 260 -21.42 14.81 -0.49
N ILE A 261 -22.21 13.76 -0.23
CA ILE A 261 -23.64 13.87 0.11
C ILE A 261 -23.84 14.69 1.38
N VAL A 262 -23.05 14.41 2.43
CA VAL A 262 -23.13 15.15 3.69
C VAL A 262 -22.80 16.62 3.48
N SER A 263 -21.77 16.92 2.68
CA SER A 263 -21.39 18.30 2.37
C SER A 263 -22.52 19.06 1.64
N LEU A 264 -23.14 18.42 0.65
CA LEU A 264 -24.28 19.00 -0.07
C LEU A 264 -25.49 19.23 0.85
N PHE A 265 -25.81 18.25 1.70
CA PHE A 265 -26.91 18.39 2.64
C PHE A 265 -26.69 19.54 3.62
N VAL A 266 -25.48 19.65 4.18
CA VAL A 266 -25.16 20.78 5.09
C VAL A 266 -25.17 22.11 4.35
N SER A 267 -24.67 22.16 3.11
CA SER A 267 -24.73 23.36 2.27
C SER A 267 -26.15 23.83 2.06
N MET A 268 -27.05 22.91 1.71
CA MET A 268 -28.46 23.20 1.55
C MET A 268 -29.06 23.83 2.84
N VAL A 269 -28.74 23.29 4.02
CA VAL A 269 -29.19 23.86 5.30
C VAL A 269 -28.62 25.25 5.51
N VAL A 270 -27.33 25.46 5.24
CA VAL A 270 -26.66 26.77 5.34
C VAL A 270 -27.29 27.79 4.37
N ALA A 271 -27.49 27.38 3.11
CA ALA A 271 -28.10 28.23 2.09
C ALA A 271 -29.54 28.64 2.47
N MET A 272 -30.31 27.75 3.08
CA MET A 272 -31.70 28.03 3.48
C MET A 272 -31.83 28.80 4.80
N THR A 273 -30.78 28.90 5.60
CA THR A 273 -30.81 29.55 6.93
C THR A 273 -29.93 30.78 7.01
N LEU A 274 -28.62 30.58 6.83
CA LEU A 274 -27.64 31.65 6.99
C LEU A 274 -27.72 32.68 5.85
N THR A 275 -27.82 32.20 4.61
CA THR A 275 -27.76 33.06 3.42
C THR A 275 -28.90 34.11 3.40
N PRO A 276 -30.18 33.77 3.64
CA PRO A 276 -31.23 34.76 3.75
C PRO A 276 -31.01 35.75 4.90
N LEU A 277 -30.57 35.27 6.06
CA LEU A 277 -30.28 36.11 7.22
C LEU A 277 -29.18 37.14 6.91
N MET A 278 -28.07 36.70 6.36
CA MET A 278 -26.95 37.55 5.98
C MET A 278 -27.35 38.53 4.86
N SER A 279 -28.16 38.08 3.91
CA SER A 279 -28.68 38.90 2.82
C SER A 279 -29.55 40.04 3.37
N LYS A 280 -30.44 39.76 4.34
CA LYS A 280 -31.20 40.80 5.02
C LYS A 280 -30.26 41.80 5.72
N MET A 281 -29.27 41.33 6.48
CA MET A 281 -28.38 42.19 7.26
C MET A 281 -27.49 43.09 6.39
N LEU A 282 -26.95 42.54 5.29
CA LEU A 282 -25.92 43.23 4.50
C LEU A 282 -26.45 43.90 3.23
N LEU A 283 -27.57 43.45 2.65
CA LEU A 283 -28.08 43.92 1.35
C LEU A 283 -29.31 44.87 1.46
N SER A 284 -29.98 44.94 2.62
CA SER A 284 -31.20 45.76 2.77
C SER A 284 -30.95 47.26 2.95
N ASP A 285 -29.68 47.70 2.97
CA ASP A 285 -29.34 49.13 3.10
C ASP A 285 -29.69 49.91 1.82
N ASP A 286 -30.59 50.91 1.98
CA ASP A 286 -31.06 51.73 0.87
C ASP A 286 -29.94 52.50 0.15
N ARG A 287 -28.92 52.97 0.85
CA ARG A 287 -27.77 53.65 0.26
C ARG A 287 -26.94 52.74 -0.62
N TYR A 288 -26.80 51.48 -0.18
CA TYR A 288 -26.08 50.46 -0.94
C TYR A 288 -26.81 50.07 -2.23
N LEU A 289 -28.13 49.86 -2.16
CA LEU A 289 -28.97 49.54 -3.31
C LEU A 289 -29.00 50.69 -4.34
N ALA A 290 -28.99 51.96 -3.88
CA ALA A 290 -28.91 53.15 -4.74
C ALA A 290 -27.64 53.20 -5.58
N ARG A 291 -26.52 52.92 -4.95
CA ARG A 291 -25.19 53.00 -5.60
C ARG A 291 -24.98 51.92 -6.66
N ASN A 292 -25.70 50.81 -6.56
CA ASN A 292 -25.54 49.62 -7.41
C ASN A 292 -26.79 49.34 -8.28
N GLU A 293 -27.49 50.34 -8.75
CA GLU A 293 -28.71 50.18 -9.57
C GLU A 293 -28.45 49.62 -10.97
N LYS A 294 -27.27 49.86 -11.54
CA LYS A 294 -26.95 49.45 -12.90
C LYS A 294 -26.26 48.07 -12.89
N GLU A 295 -26.65 47.23 -13.85
CA GLU A 295 -25.97 45.96 -14.07
C GLU A 295 -24.50 46.19 -14.45
N LYS A 296 -23.61 45.31 -13.96
CA LYS A 296 -22.19 45.39 -14.25
C LYS A 296 -21.94 45.20 -15.74
N TRP A 297 -20.92 45.87 -16.27
CA TRP A 297 -20.54 45.82 -17.68
C TRP A 297 -20.36 44.39 -18.21
N LEU A 298 -19.72 43.50 -17.43
CA LEU A 298 -19.50 42.12 -17.81
C LEU A 298 -20.81 41.35 -17.97
N VAL A 299 -21.72 41.45 -16.97
CA VAL A 299 -23.03 40.78 -16.99
C VAL A 299 -23.83 41.26 -18.17
N ARG A 300 -23.88 42.58 -18.42
CA ARG A 300 -24.60 43.19 -19.55
C ARG A 300 -24.04 42.70 -20.90
N LYS A 301 -22.69 42.60 -21.03
CA LYS A 301 -22.05 42.12 -22.26
C LYS A 301 -22.37 40.66 -22.50
N LEU A 302 -22.26 39.82 -21.46
CA LEU A 302 -22.61 38.40 -21.53
C LEU A 302 -24.08 38.18 -21.84
N SER A 303 -24.98 38.92 -21.20
CA SER A 303 -26.43 38.85 -21.45
C SER A 303 -26.75 39.19 -22.92
N TYR A 304 -26.08 40.20 -23.50
CA TYR A 304 -26.26 40.56 -24.90
C TYR A 304 -25.86 39.39 -25.84
N TYR A 305 -24.71 38.80 -25.63
CA TYR A 305 -24.29 37.65 -26.45
C TYR A 305 -25.15 36.41 -26.22
N TYR A 306 -25.58 36.19 -24.96
CA TYR A 306 -26.49 35.11 -24.62
C TYR A 306 -27.85 35.27 -25.30
N GLU A 307 -28.45 36.47 -25.27
CA GLU A 307 -29.70 36.73 -25.94
C GLU A 307 -29.59 36.47 -27.45
N LYS A 308 -28.52 36.91 -28.07
CA LYS A 308 -28.28 36.68 -29.51
C LYS A 308 -28.15 35.19 -29.82
N SER A 309 -27.38 34.46 -29.02
CA SER A 309 -27.20 33.01 -29.14
C SER A 309 -28.51 32.27 -28.92
N LEU A 310 -29.28 32.65 -27.88
CA LEU A 310 -30.55 32.03 -27.57
C LEU A 310 -31.59 32.25 -28.69
N ARG A 311 -31.69 33.46 -29.25
CA ARG A 311 -32.56 33.75 -30.38
C ARG A 311 -32.17 32.92 -31.61
N TRP A 312 -30.86 32.81 -31.90
CA TRP A 312 -30.37 32.00 -32.97
C TRP A 312 -30.69 30.51 -32.75
N SER A 313 -30.47 29.98 -31.56
CA SER A 313 -30.76 28.59 -31.20
C SER A 313 -32.25 28.25 -31.33
N LEU A 314 -33.13 29.12 -30.82
CA LEU A 314 -34.58 28.93 -30.95
C LEU A 314 -35.06 28.94 -32.39
N ASN A 315 -34.47 29.80 -33.25
CA ASN A 315 -34.77 29.83 -34.66
C ASN A 315 -34.26 28.62 -35.45
N HIS A 316 -33.16 27.99 -34.96
CA HIS A 316 -32.53 26.86 -35.62
C HIS A 316 -32.67 25.55 -34.82
N LYS A 317 -33.83 25.36 -34.14
CA LYS A 317 -34.06 24.23 -33.22
C LYS A 317 -33.74 22.85 -33.79
N ARG A 318 -34.02 22.61 -35.11
CA ARG A 318 -33.70 21.31 -35.75
C ARG A 318 -32.18 21.12 -35.91
N ALA A 319 -31.45 22.16 -36.29
CA ALA A 319 -30.01 22.10 -36.40
C ALA A 319 -29.34 21.85 -35.03
N ILE A 320 -29.81 22.51 -33.96
CA ILE A 320 -29.30 22.28 -32.60
C ILE A 320 -29.60 20.86 -32.16
N LEU A 321 -30.82 20.36 -32.36
CA LEU A 321 -31.18 18.98 -31.99
C LEU A 321 -30.32 17.94 -32.73
N LEU A 322 -30.15 18.12 -34.04
CA LEU A 322 -29.33 17.22 -34.86
C LEU A 322 -27.83 17.26 -34.45
N SER A 323 -27.30 18.45 -34.19
CA SER A 323 -25.92 18.60 -33.78
C SER A 323 -25.68 17.99 -32.37
N THR A 324 -26.61 18.18 -31.44
CA THR A 324 -26.55 17.58 -30.09
C THR A 324 -26.62 16.04 -30.19
N LEU A 325 -27.53 15.53 -31.02
CA LEU A 325 -27.64 14.08 -31.25
C LEU A 325 -26.36 13.52 -31.91
N GLY A 326 -25.81 14.26 -32.89
CA GLY A 326 -24.54 13.90 -33.55
C GLY A 326 -23.38 13.86 -32.55
N LEU A 327 -23.24 14.90 -31.71
CA LEU A 327 -22.23 14.94 -30.64
C LEU A 327 -22.41 13.80 -29.63
N PHE A 328 -23.66 13.46 -29.29
CA PHE A 328 -23.95 12.34 -28.42
C PHE A 328 -23.45 11.01 -29.01
N PHE A 329 -23.71 10.75 -30.29
CA PHE A 329 -23.18 9.54 -30.96
C PHE A 329 -21.64 9.55 -31.06
N VAL A 330 -21.04 10.68 -31.37
CA VAL A 330 -19.57 10.83 -31.36
C VAL A 330 -19.01 10.54 -29.98
N ALA A 331 -19.63 11.04 -28.91
CA ALA A 331 -19.22 10.75 -27.54
C ALA A 331 -19.37 9.26 -27.18
N LEU A 332 -20.45 8.58 -27.62
CA LEU A 332 -20.61 7.14 -27.43
C LEU A 332 -19.52 6.32 -28.13
N ILE A 333 -19.17 6.71 -29.36
CA ILE A 333 -18.10 6.06 -30.12
C ILE A 333 -16.74 6.31 -29.42
N ALA A 334 -16.46 7.54 -29.02
CA ALA A 334 -15.25 7.88 -28.28
C ALA A 334 -15.16 7.11 -26.96
N MET A 335 -16.27 6.98 -26.23
CA MET A 335 -16.32 6.20 -24.98
C MET A 335 -16.02 4.71 -25.21
N SER A 336 -16.41 4.15 -26.36
CA SER A 336 -16.12 2.74 -26.68
C SER A 336 -14.64 2.49 -27.00
N SER A 337 -13.91 3.51 -27.45
CA SER A 337 -12.48 3.46 -27.73
C SER A 337 -11.60 3.89 -26.56
N MET A 338 -12.18 4.38 -25.46
CA MET A 338 -11.42 4.75 -24.27
C MET A 338 -10.91 3.50 -23.54
N GLY A 339 -9.64 3.54 -23.17
CA GLY A 339 -9.00 2.55 -22.31
C GLY A 339 -9.65 2.46 -20.93
N ARG A 340 -9.55 1.29 -20.31
CA ARG A 340 -10.11 1.02 -18.98
C ARG A 340 -9.02 0.56 -18.03
N SER A 341 -8.84 1.28 -16.94
CA SER A 341 -7.97 0.91 -15.83
C SER A 341 -8.80 0.72 -14.57
N PHE A 342 -8.32 -0.13 -13.67
CA PHE A 342 -9.02 -0.40 -12.41
C PHE A 342 -8.94 0.79 -11.44
N LEU A 343 -7.72 1.30 -11.23
CA LEU A 343 -7.45 2.44 -10.37
C LEU A 343 -6.54 3.44 -11.10
N PRO A 344 -6.65 4.74 -10.80
CA PRO A 344 -5.67 5.70 -11.26
C PRO A 344 -4.32 5.43 -10.59
N GLU A 345 -3.23 5.74 -11.27
CA GLU A 345 -1.90 5.68 -10.67
C GLU A 345 -1.79 6.71 -9.54
N PHE A 346 -1.44 6.23 -8.35
CA PHE A 346 -1.14 7.09 -7.22
C PHE A 346 0.30 7.57 -7.28
N ASN A 347 0.57 8.79 -6.86
CA ASN A 347 1.93 9.26 -6.63
C ASN A 347 2.21 9.18 -5.13
N GLU A 348 2.94 8.15 -4.72
CA GLU A 348 3.23 7.87 -3.32
C GLU A 348 4.57 8.49 -2.85
N GLY A 349 5.36 9.06 -3.79
CA GLY A 349 6.69 9.63 -3.48
C GLY A 349 7.75 8.58 -3.16
N SER A 350 7.44 7.31 -3.31
CA SER A 350 8.35 6.19 -3.11
C SER A 350 8.06 5.05 -4.07
N LEU A 351 9.07 4.20 -4.31
CA LEU A 351 8.93 2.96 -5.07
C LEU A 351 9.18 1.77 -4.15
N THR A 352 8.56 0.66 -4.49
CA THR A 352 8.89 -0.67 -3.96
C THR A 352 9.31 -1.55 -5.13
N LEU A 353 10.55 -2.00 -5.12
CA LEU A 353 11.08 -2.92 -6.11
C LEU A 353 11.11 -4.33 -5.54
N SER A 354 10.66 -5.29 -6.33
CA SER A 354 10.88 -6.71 -6.07
C SER A 354 12.01 -7.18 -6.98
N VAL A 355 13.09 -7.68 -6.38
CA VAL A 355 14.25 -8.22 -7.09
C VAL A 355 14.34 -9.71 -6.79
N ILE A 356 14.41 -10.52 -7.84
CA ILE A 356 14.47 -11.98 -7.73
C ILE A 356 15.71 -12.46 -8.48
N THR A 357 16.57 -13.19 -7.79
CA THR A 357 17.73 -13.85 -8.40
C THR A 357 17.34 -15.26 -8.87
N LYS A 358 18.24 -15.92 -9.61
CA LYS A 358 17.98 -17.29 -10.05
C LYS A 358 17.75 -18.21 -8.84
N PRO A 359 16.79 -19.16 -8.90
CA PRO A 359 16.62 -20.16 -7.88
C PRO A 359 17.92 -20.93 -7.63
N GLY A 360 18.21 -21.22 -6.36
CA GLY A 360 19.48 -21.83 -5.95
C GLY A 360 20.64 -20.85 -5.72
N THR A 361 20.43 -19.55 -5.97
CA THR A 361 21.37 -18.52 -5.52
C THR A 361 21.42 -18.51 -4.00
N SER A 362 22.63 -18.52 -3.42
CA SER A 362 22.80 -18.44 -1.98
C SER A 362 22.29 -17.11 -1.43
N LEU A 363 21.90 -17.10 -0.16
CA LEU A 363 21.46 -15.88 0.52
C LEU A 363 22.53 -14.78 0.48
N GLU A 364 23.80 -15.18 0.60
CA GLU A 364 24.93 -14.25 0.57
C GLU A 364 25.09 -13.63 -0.82
N GLU A 365 25.02 -14.43 -1.88
CA GLU A 365 25.12 -13.91 -3.25
C GLU A 365 23.90 -13.05 -3.61
N CYS A 366 22.71 -13.40 -3.14
CA CYS A 366 21.53 -12.56 -3.28
C CYS A 366 21.71 -11.21 -2.56
N ASN A 367 22.38 -11.20 -1.39
CA ASN A 367 22.72 -9.99 -0.69
C ASN A 367 23.73 -9.13 -1.48
N ASN A 368 24.76 -9.75 -2.09
CA ASN A 368 25.75 -9.05 -2.91
C ASN A 368 25.12 -8.39 -4.14
N LEU A 369 24.27 -9.13 -4.86
CA LEU A 369 23.50 -8.59 -6.00
C LEU A 369 22.55 -7.48 -5.54
N GLY A 370 21.90 -7.64 -4.40
CA GLY A 370 21.07 -6.61 -3.81
C GLY A 370 21.83 -5.32 -3.48
N ASN A 371 23.05 -5.42 -2.94
CA ASN A 371 23.93 -4.26 -2.70
C ASN A 371 24.30 -3.54 -4.01
N LEU A 372 24.56 -4.30 -5.08
CA LEU A 372 24.82 -3.74 -6.39
C LEU A 372 23.58 -2.97 -6.90
N VAL A 373 22.40 -3.56 -6.79
CA VAL A 373 21.13 -2.90 -7.17
C VAL A 373 20.94 -1.58 -6.41
N GLU A 374 21.16 -1.57 -5.08
CA GLU A 374 21.04 -0.34 -4.28
C GLU A 374 22.06 0.71 -4.71
N THR A 375 23.31 0.31 -4.99
CA THR A 375 24.38 1.21 -5.43
C THR A 375 24.04 1.87 -6.75
N GLU A 376 23.55 1.10 -7.71
CA GLU A 376 23.11 1.62 -9.01
C GLU A 376 21.89 2.53 -8.90
N LEU A 377 20.92 2.20 -8.05
CA LEU A 377 19.77 3.08 -7.79
C LEU A 377 20.19 4.40 -7.15
N LEU A 378 21.11 4.38 -6.19
CA LEU A 378 21.64 5.58 -5.54
C LEU A 378 22.48 6.47 -6.48
N SER A 379 22.89 5.95 -7.66
CA SER A 379 23.55 6.77 -8.69
C SER A 379 22.56 7.67 -9.45
N ILE A 380 21.25 7.39 -9.36
CA ILE A 380 20.19 8.20 -9.99
C ILE A 380 19.94 9.42 -9.12
N PRO A 381 20.06 10.66 -9.65
CA PRO A 381 20.04 11.89 -8.84
C PRO A 381 18.79 12.11 -8.00
N GLU A 382 17.63 11.60 -8.45
CA GLU A 382 16.36 11.75 -7.74
C GLU A 382 16.21 10.76 -6.58
N VAL A 383 17.00 9.69 -6.53
CA VAL A 383 16.94 8.71 -5.44
C VAL A 383 17.62 9.27 -4.20
N SER A 384 16.86 9.46 -3.14
CA SER A 384 17.33 10.01 -1.87
C SER A 384 17.81 8.93 -0.90
N SER A 385 17.14 7.79 -0.86
CA SER A 385 17.53 6.65 0.00
C SER A 385 16.98 5.34 -0.50
N THR A 386 17.64 4.24 -0.11
CA THR A 386 17.21 2.86 -0.36
C THR A 386 17.23 2.06 0.92
N ALA A 387 16.27 1.13 1.07
CA ALA A 387 16.29 0.16 2.15
C ALA A 387 15.84 -1.20 1.64
N ARG A 388 16.66 -2.22 1.85
CA ARG A 388 16.46 -3.55 1.29
C ARG A 388 16.29 -4.62 2.35
N ARG A 389 15.35 -5.51 2.10
CA ARG A 389 15.14 -6.76 2.83
C ARG A 389 15.37 -7.91 1.87
N THR A 390 16.34 -8.78 2.14
CA THR A 390 16.68 -9.95 1.34
C THR A 390 16.35 -11.21 2.12
N GLY A 391 15.64 -12.16 1.51
CA GLY A 391 15.26 -13.40 2.14
C GLY A 391 14.14 -13.23 3.18
N ARG A 392 14.19 -14.01 4.25
CA ARG A 392 13.15 -14.07 5.27
C ARG A 392 13.58 -13.34 6.54
N GLY A 393 12.81 -12.36 6.97
CA GLY A 393 12.97 -11.73 8.29
C GLY A 393 12.36 -12.61 9.39
N GLU A 394 12.92 -12.52 10.60
CA GLU A 394 12.30 -13.11 11.80
C GLU A 394 10.99 -12.36 12.08
N LEU A 395 9.89 -13.08 12.27
CA LEU A 395 8.55 -12.52 12.51
C LEU A 395 7.98 -11.66 11.36
N ASP A 396 8.57 -11.71 10.16
CA ASP A 396 8.03 -11.00 9.00
C ASP A 396 6.74 -11.68 8.53
N GLU A 397 5.69 -10.87 8.30
CA GLU A 397 4.42 -11.35 7.74
C GLU A 397 4.57 -11.85 6.30
N HIS A 398 5.59 -11.38 5.58
CA HIS A 398 5.88 -11.74 4.20
C HIS A 398 7.01 -12.76 4.14
N SER A 399 6.65 -14.04 4.08
CA SER A 399 7.62 -15.12 3.85
C SER A 399 8.16 -15.03 2.42
N GLN A 400 9.39 -14.56 2.28
CA GLN A 400 10.12 -14.55 1.01
C GLN A 400 11.10 -15.72 0.93
N THR A 401 11.40 -16.15 -0.29
CA THR A 401 12.48 -17.12 -0.54
C THR A 401 13.85 -16.43 -0.43
N THR A 402 14.90 -17.18 -0.13
CA THR A 402 16.26 -16.65 0.05
C THR A 402 16.80 -15.91 -1.18
N ASN A 403 16.28 -16.23 -2.36
CA ASN A 403 16.64 -15.60 -3.63
C ASN A 403 15.79 -14.39 -4.00
N SER A 404 15.01 -13.84 -3.06
CA SER A 404 14.16 -12.67 -3.27
C SER A 404 14.55 -11.53 -2.35
N ALA A 405 14.54 -10.33 -2.88
CA ALA A 405 14.73 -9.08 -2.13
C ALA A 405 13.63 -8.07 -2.46
N GLU A 406 13.25 -7.28 -1.46
CA GLU A 406 12.36 -6.14 -1.60
C GLU A 406 13.11 -4.88 -1.21
N ILE A 407 13.07 -3.87 -2.07
CA ILE A 407 13.81 -2.62 -1.90
C ILE A 407 12.81 -1.48 -1.90
N ASP A 408 12.72 -0.76 -0.79
CA ASP A 408 12.00 0.49 -0.71
C ASP A 408 12.94 1.63 -1.13
N VAL A 409 12.49 2.47 -2.06
CA VAL A 409 13.26 3.58 -2.63
C VAL A 409 12.50 4.87 -2.45
N ASN A 410 13.07 5.82 -1.74
CA ASN A 410 12.57 7.18 -1.66
C ASN A 410 13.20 8.05 -2.74
N PHE A 411 12.41 8.91 -3.36
CA PHE A 411 12.88 9.78 -4.43
C PHE A 411 12.17 11.14 -4.39
N ASP A 412 12.86 12.16 -4.91
CA ASP A 412 12.35 13.51 -5.08
C ASP A 412 12.45 13.94 -6.54
N LEU A 413 11.30 14.17 -7.18
CA LEU A 413 11.23 14.65 -8.57
C LEU A 413 11.33 16.17 -8.60
N ASN A 414 12.44 16.70 -9.16
CA ASN A 414 12.66 18.13 -9.28
C ASN A 414 12.40 18.66 -10.70
N GLU A 415 13.00 18.06 -11.73
CA GLU A 415 12.97 18.57 -13.11
C GLU A 415 12.40 17.60 -14.12
N ARG A 416 12.59 16.27 -13.91
CA ARG A 416 12.12 15.23 -14.83
C ARG A 416 10.70 14.78 -14.52
N SER A 417 9.99 14.33 -15.56
CA SER A 417 8.71 13.67 -15.39
C SER A 417 8.88 12.33 -14.66
N ARG A 418 7.80 11.85 -14.04
CA ARG A 418 7.82 10.55 -13.38
C ARG A 418 8.06 9.41 -14.37
N GLU A 419 7.51 9.51 -15.57
CA GLU A 419 7.68 8.52 -16.63
C GLU A 419 9.15 8.40 -17.05
N GLU A 420 9.84 9.51 -17.19
CA GLU A 420 11.28 9.54 -17.52
C GLU A 420 12.12 8.94 -16.39
N PHE A 421 11.82 9.29 -15.13
CA PHE A 421 12.47 8.70 -13.97
C PHE A 421 12.27 7.19 -13.91
N MET A 422 11.03 6.70 -14.08
CA MET A 422 10.71 5.27 -14.08
C MET A 422 11.39 4.51 -15.22
N ALA A 423 11.49 5.13 -16.39
CA ALA A 423 12.22 4.55 -17.52
C ALA A 423 13.72 4.44 -17.24
N ASP A 424 14.29 5.42 -16.55
CA ASP A 424 15.70 5.41 -16.16
C ASP A 424 15.99 4.34 -15.11
N VAL A 425 15.15 4.23 -14.07
CA VAL A 425 15.23 3.15 -13.09
C VAL A 425 15.21 1.78 -13.78
N ARG A 426 14.26 1.54 -14.68
CA ARG A 426 14.19 0.27 -15.42
C ARG A 426 15.41 0.01 -16.30
N ARG A 427 15.92 1.04 -16.96
CA ARG A 427 17.14 0.94 -17.78
C ARG A 427 18.35 0.55 -16.94
N THR A 428 18.54 1.20 -15.80
CA THR A 428 19.63 0.93 -14.86
C THR A 428 19.56 -0.51 -14.35
N LEU A 429 18.38 -0.96 -13.91
CA LEU A 429 18.19 -2.31 -13.40
C LEU A 429 18.35 -3.39 -14.49
N SER A 430 17.93 -3.11 -15.72
CA SER A 430 18.10 -4.03 -16.86
C SER A 430 19.57 -4.27 -17.22
N GLY A 431 20.46 -3.37 -16.83
CA GLY A 431 21.92 -3.52 -16.99
C GLY A 431 22.57 -4.51 -16.04
N ILE A 432 21.86 -4.93 -14.97
CA ILE A 432 22.41 -5.83 -13.94
C ILE A 432 22.11 -7.29 -14.32
N PRO A 433 23.13 -8.12 -14.63
CA PRO A 433 22.90 -9.51 -14.99
C PRO A 433 22.49 -10.35 -13.79
N GLY A 434 21.67 -11.37 -14.02
CA GLY A 434 21.33 -12.38 -13.01
C GLY A 434 20.15 -12.04 -12.11
N ILE A 435 19.51 -10.89 -12.31
CA ILE A 435 18.31 -10.49 -11.59
C ILE A 435 17.10 -10.40 -12.52
N ALA A 436 15.92 -10.68 -11.97
CA ALA A 436 14.63 -10.29 -12.50
C ALA A 436 14.03 -9.27 -11.53
N PHE A 437 13.39 -8.24 -12.04
CA PHE A 437 12.84 -7.19 -11.19
C PHE A 437 11.43 -6.78 -11.61
N THR A 438 10.71 -6.20 -10.66
CA THR A 438 9.40 -5.55 -10.88
C THR A 438 9.41 -4.23 -10.12
N VAL A 439 9.06 -3.16 -10.80
CA VAL A 439 9.01 -1.81 -10.22
C VAL A 439 7.55 -1.45 -9.96
N GLY A 440 7.23 -1.14 -8.72
CA GLY A 440 5.89 -0.74 -8.30
C GLY A 440 5.93 0.39 -7.28
N GLN A 441 4.76 0.77 -6.80
CA GLN A 441 4.60 1.67 -5.65
C GLN A 441 4.09 0.86 -4.46
N PRO A 442 4.38 1.28 -3.22
CA PRO A 442 4.04 0.51 -2.02
C PRO A 442 2.56 0.11 -1.92
N LEU A 443 1.64 1.04 -2.17
CA LEU A 443 0.21 0.76 -2.10
C LEU A 443 -0.27 -0.02 -3.33
N GLY A 444 0.14 0.41 -4.53
CA GLY A 444 -0.17 -0.30 -5.79
C GLY A 444 0.27 -1.76 -5.73
N HIS A 445 1.50 -2.00 -5.32
CA HIS A 445 2.09 -3.33 -5.15
C HIS A 445 1.30 -4.24 -4.18
N ARG A 446 0.82 -3.68 -3.05
CA ARG A 446 -0.04 -4.42 -2.10
C ARG A 446 -1.42 -4.71 -2.67
N ILE A 447 -2.01 -3.76 -3.41
CA ILE A 447 -3.30 -3.94 -4.06
C ILE A 447 -3.22 -5.03 -5.11
N ASP A 448 -2.21 -4.99 -5.98
CA ASP A 448 -1.98 -5.99 -7.02
C ASP A 448 -1.79 -7.38 -6.42
N HIS A 449 -0.98 -7.49 -5.36
CA HIS A 449 -0.77 -8.76 -4.65
C HIS A 449 -2.07 -9.32 -4.05
N MET A 450 -2.94 -8.46 -3.49
CA MET A 450 -4.23 -8.91 -2.95
C MET A 450 -5.22 -9.33 -4.03
N LEU A 451 -5.19 -8.71 -5.22
CA LEU A 451 -6.13 -8.98 -6.30
C LEU A 451 -5.70 -10.16 -7.19
N SER A 452 -4.43 -10.19 -7.58
CA SER A 452 -3.89 -11.15 -8.55
C SER A 452 -3.10 -12.28 -7.89
N GLY A 453 -2.63 -12.09 -6.65
CA GLY A 453 -1.68 -12.95 -5.96
C GLY A 453 -0.25 -12.79 -6.47
N THR A 454 0.01 -11.75 -7.28
CA THR A 454 1.33 -11.39 -7.79
C THR A 454 1.62 -9.91 -7.52
N ARG A 455 2.88 -9.53 -7.64
CA ARG A 455 3.33 -8.15 -7.42
C ARG A 455 3.33 -7.32 -8.71
N ALA A 456 2.40 -7.59 -9.62
CA ALA A 456 2.29 -6.95 -10.92
C ALA A 456 0.83 -6.76 -11.33
N ASN A 457 0.57 -5.81 -12.25
CA ASN A 457 -0.77 -5.47 -12.72
C ASN A 457 -1.46 -6.61 -13.49
N ILE A 458 -0.67 -7.44 -14.19
CA ILE A 458 -1.16 -8.57 -14.99
C ILE A 458 -0.56 -9.87 -14.45
N ALA A 459 -1.41 -10.87 -14.29
CA ALA A 459 -1.02 -12.23 -13.91
C ALA A 459 -1.64 -13.24 -14.89
N ILE A 460 -0.81 -13.94 -15.66
CA ILE A 460 -1.21 -15.03 -16.53
C ILE A 460 -0.88 -16.32 -15.80
N LYS A 461 -1.91 -17.06 -15.37
CA LYS A 461 -1.78 -18.25 -14.55
C LYS A 461 -1.85 -19.50 -15.40
N LEU A 462 -0.80 -20.30 -15.36
CA LEU A 462 -0.70 -21.62 -16.00
C LEU A 462 -0.94 -22.70 -14.95
N PHE A 463 -1.86 -23.61 -15.22
CA PHE A 463 -2.19 -24.73 -14.33
C PHE A 463 -1.82 -26.05 -14.99
N GLY A 464 -1.21 -26.96 -14.24
CA GLY A 464 -0.83 -28.28 -14.75
C GLY A 464 -0.12 -29.15 -13.71
N SER A 465 0.21 -30.36 -14.07
CA SER A 465 0.93 -31.32 -13.21
C SER A 465 2.44 -31.30 -13.42
N ASP A 466 2.92 -30.92 -14.61
CA ASP A 466 4.32 -30.91 -15.00
C ASP A 466 4.89 -29.49 -14.96
N LEU A 467 5.74 -29.22 -13.97
CA LEU A 467 6.33 -27.89 -13.74
C LEU A 467 7.27 -27.48 -14.89
N ASN A 468 8.04 -28.42 -15.44
CA ASN A 468 9.01 -28.13 -16.50
C ASN A 468 8.30 -27.74 -17.80
N LYS A 469 7.23 -28.47 -18.15
CA LYS A 469 6.38 -28.14 -19.30
C LYS A 469 5.68 -26.77 -19.10
N MET A 470 5.14 -26.52 -17.92
CA MET A 470 4.50 -25.22 -17.62
C MET A 470 5.51 -24.07 -17.68
N PHE A 471 6.75 -24.29 -17.22
CA PHE A 471 7.81 -23.27 -17.29
C PHE A 471 8.22 -22.99 -18.74
N SER A 472 8.32 -24.03 -19.60
CA SER A 472 8.56 -23.85 -21.05
C SER A 472 7.47 -23.01 -21.68
N ILE A 473 6.19 -23.34 -21.46
CA ILE A 473 5.03 -22.59 -21.96
C ILE A 473 5.05 -21.15 -21.39
N GLY A 474 5.39 -20.97 -20.12
CA GLY A 474 5.52 -19.63 -19.52
C GLY A 474 6.56 -18.76 -20.23
N ASN A 475 7.70 -19.35 -20.64
CA ASN A 475 8.70 -18.64 -21.43
C ASN A 475 8.25 -18.37 -22.87
N GLU A 476 7.50 -19.26 -23.50
CA GLU A 476 6.87 -19.02 -24.80
C GLU A 476 5.91 -17.85 -24.73
N ILE A 477 5.04 -17.79 -23.70
CA ILE A 477 4.15 -16.66 -23.44
C ILE A 477 4.95 -15.38 -23.19
N LYS A 478 6.00 -15.43 -22.37
CA LYS A 478 6.88 -14.26 -22.16
C LYS A 478 7.42 -13.75 -23.50
N ASN A 479 7.97 -14.62 -24.32
CA ASN A 479 8.57 -14.26 -25.60
C ASN A 479 7.54 -13.70 -26.60
N SER A 480 6.31 -14.26 -26.62
CA SER A 480 5.23 -13.77 -27.50
C SER A 480 4.65 -12.42 -27.06
N THR A 481 4.91 -12.02 -25.83
CA THR A 481 4.34 -10.79 -25.25
C THR A 481 5.33 -9.65 -25.09
N VAL A 482 6.63 -9.87 -25.31
CA VAL A 482 7.69 -8.85 -25.17
C VAL A 482 7.45 -7.63 -26.08
N ASP A 483 6.91 -7.85 -27.29
CA ASP A 483 6.68 -6.79 -28.27
C ASP A 483 5.33 -6.07 -28.10
N VAL A 484 4.55 -6.40 -27.09
CA VAL A 484 3.28 -5.71 -26.80
C VAL A 484 3.59 -4.32 -26.25
N GLU A 485 3.13 -3.30 -26.97
CA GLU A 485 3.34 -1.90 -26.60
C GLU A 485 2.83 -1.59 -25.18
N GLY A 486 3.66 -0.92 -24.39
CA GLY A 486 3.33 -0.54 -23.02
C GLY A 486 3.45 -1.68 -21.99
N LEU A 487 3.85 -2.89 -22.39
CA LEU A 487 4.13 -3.98 -21.45
C LEU A 487 5.57 -3.86 -20.96
N VAL A 488 5.73 -3.88 -19.63
CA VAL A 488 7.03 -3.78 -18.96
C VAL A 488 7.15 -4.82 -17.84
N ASP A 489 8.36 -5.08 -17.37
CA ASP A 489 8.66 -5.96 -16.24
C ASP A 489 8.08 -7.38 -16.42
N VAL A 490 8.16 -7.95 -17.64
CA VAL A 490 7.61 -9.29 -17.94
C VAL A 490 8.49 -10.37 -17.32
N ASN A 491 7.95 -11.08 -16.34
CA ASN A 491 8.66 -12.12 -15.60
C ASN A 491 7.86 -13.42 -15.53
N VAL A 492 8.56 -14.55 -15.61
CA VAL A 492 7.99 -15.88 -15.36
C VAL A 492 8.36 -16.30 -13.95
N ASP A 493 7.40 -16.82 -13.20
CA ASP A 493 7.62 -17.40 -11.87
C ASP A 493 8.67 -18.53 -11.99
N GLN A 494 9.81 -18.33 -11.34
CA GLN A 494 10.95 -19.22 -11.50
C GLN A 494 10.82 -20.40 -10.54
N GLN A 495 10.04 -21.40 -10.92
CA GLN A 495 10.00 -22.70 -10.24
C GLN A 495 11.02 -23.67 -10.89
N ILE A 496 12.24 -23.20 -11.07
CA ILE A 496 13.35 -23.99 -11.65
C ILE A 496 13.84 -25.00 -10.63
N GLU A 497 14.29 -26.13 -11.14
CA GLU A 497 14.98 -27.13 -10.33
C GLU A 497 16.31 -26.57 -9.79
N ILE A 498 16.49 -26.69 -8.48
CA ILE A 498 17.72 -26.30 -7.79
C ILE A 498 18.48 -27.55 -7.37
N PRO A 499 19.79 -27.48 -7.23
CA PRO A 499 20.57 -28.56 -6.62
C PRO A 499 20.08 -28.82 -5.19
N GLN A 500 19.84 -30.07 -4.88
CA GLN A 500 19.43 -30.55 -3.55
C GLN A 500 20.30 -31.73 -3.15
N ILE A 501 20.70 -31.80 -1.89
CA ILE A 501 21.32 -32.97 -1.32
C ILE A 501 20.21 -33.80 -0.68
N GLN A 502 19.99 -35.01 -1.20
CA GLN A 502 19.05 -35.96 -0.62
C GLN A 502 19.80 -37.04 0.14
N ILE A 503 19.45 -37.21 1.41
CA ILE A 503 19.95 -38.28 2.29
C ILE A 503 18.87 -39.34 2.35
N ARG A 504 19.01 -40.39 1.56
CA ARG A 504 18.02 -41.46 1.43
C ARG A 504 18.39 -42.62 2.35
N ALA A 505 17.56 -42.89 3.35
CA ALA A 505 17.77 -43.99 4.28
C ALA A 505 17.81 -45.35 3.58
N ASN A 506 18.88 -46.14 3.79
CA ASN A 506 18.95 -47.53 3.38
C ASN A 506 18.36 -48.40 4.48
N ARG A 507 17.13 -48.88 4.30
CA ARG A 507 16.39 -49.60 5.34
C ARG A 507 17.06 -50.91 5.77
N ASP A 508 17.69 -51.61 4.86
CA ASP A 508 18.39 -52.90 5.15
C ASP A 508 19.61 -52.65 6.01
N MET A 509 20.38 -51.62 5.68
CA MET A 509 21.56 -51.23 6.46
C MET A 509 21.17 -50.67 7.83
N LEU A 510 20.12 -49.85 7.90
CA LEU A 510 19.59 -49.36 9.19
C LEU A 510 19.17 -50.52 10.09
N ALA A 511 18.48 -51.52 9.55
CA ALA A 511 18.09 -52.73 10.30
C ALA A 511 19.31 -53.54 10.77
N GLN A 512 20.34 -53.67 9.92
CA GLN A 512 21.57 -54.37 10.26
C GLN A 512 22.35 -53.72 11.42
N TYR A 513 22.33 -52.37 11.45
CA TYR A 513 22.97 -51.56 12.51
C TYR A 513 22.06 -51.30 13.72
N GLY A 514 20.79 -51.75 13.69
CA GLY A 514 19.82 -51.55 14.76
C GLY A 514 19.38 -50.10 14.93
N ILE A 515 19.38 -49.31 13.84
CA ILE A 515 18.98 -47.90 13.83
C ILE A 515 17.53 -47.82 13.34
N THR A 516 16.66 -47.15 14.09
CA THR A 516 15.29 -46.96 13.65
C THR A 516 15.20 -45.82 12.63
N ILE A 517 14.15 -45.78 11.81
CA ILE A 517 13.89 -44.65 10.90
C ILE A 517 13.70 -43.36 11.68
N HIS A 518 13.13 -43.45 12.90
CA HIS A 518 12.95 -42.28 13.78
C HIS A 518 14.31 -41.71 14.18
N ASP A 519 15.21 -42.53 14.74
CA ASP A 519 16.53 -42.08 15.18
C ASP A 519 17.39 -41.56 14.01
N PHE A 520 17.22 -42.15 12.83
CA PHE A 520 17.88 -41.67 11.61
C PHE A 520 17.38 -40.27 11.20
N ASN A 521 16.06 -40.05 11.17
CA ASN A 521 15.48 -38.74 10.84
C ASN A 521 15.82 -37.70 11.91
N GLU A 522 15.72 -38.06 13.19
CA GLU A 522 16.09 -37.17 14.29
C GLU A 522 17.57 -36.77 14.20
N PHE A 523 18.48 -37.73 13.88
CA PHE A 523 19.88 -37.41 13.65
C PHE A 523 20.08 -36.43 12.49
N VAL A 524 19.41 -36.63 11.35
CA VAL A 524 19.53 -35.76 10.18
C VAL A 524 19.01 -34.35 10.50
N ASP A 525 17.88 -34.26 11.19
CA ASP A 525 17.27 -32.98 11.56
C ASP A 525 18.16 -32.20 12.54
N ILE A 526 18.67 -32.86 13.58
CA ILE A 526 19.55 -32.21 14.56
C ILE A 526 20.90 -31.86 13.94
N ALA A 527 21.49 -32.80 13.18
CA ALA A 527 22.83 -32.67 12.64
C ALA A 527 22.94 -31.48 11.67
N PHE A 528 22.01 -31.36 10.73
CA PHE A 528 22.07 -30.39 9.63
C PHE A 528 21.13 -29.19 9.82
N GLY A 529 19.96 -29.38 10.43
CA GLY A 529 19.01 -28.32 10.72
C GLY A 529 19.29 -27.56 12.01
N GLY A 530 19.79 -28.30 13.02
CA GLY A 530 19.92 -27.83 14.38
C GLY A 530 18.58 -27.89 15.14
N GLU A 531 18.63 -28.36 16.38
CA GLU A 531 17.46 -28.46 17.26
C GLU A 531 17.57 -27.53 18.45
N LYS A 532 16.52 -26.79 18.73
CA LYS A 532 16.40 -25.97 19.93
C LYS A 532 16.00 -26.84 21.14
N LEU A 533 16.98 -27.13 21.99
CA LEU A 533 16.77 -27.98 23.16
C LEU A 533 16.07 -27.27 24.30
N ALA A 534 16.36 -25.98 24.53
CA ALA A 534 15.83 -25.22 25.66
C ALA A 534 15.96 -23.71 25.43
N ASP A 535 15.33 -22.92 26.30
CA ASP A 535 15.56 -21.48 26.42
C ASP A 535 16.42 -21.17 27.65
N ILE A 536 17.48 -20.38 27.44
CA ILE A 536 18.33 -19.80 28.49
C ILE A 536 17.87 -18.38 28.74
N TYR A 537 17.57 -18.04 29.98
CA TYR A 537 17.06 -16.74 30.38
C TYR A 537 18.13 -15.92 31.09
N GLU A 538 18.43 -14.73 30.58
CA GLU A 538 19.28 -13.72 31.21
C GLU A 538 18.46 -12.46 31.49
N GLY A 539 17.99 -12.33 32.72
CA GLY A 539 17.08 -11.23 33.09
C GLY A 539 15.79 -11.28 32.26
N GLN A 540 15.59 -10.31 31.38
CA GLN A 540 14.44 -10.23 30.47
C GLN A 540 14.71 -10.82 29.07
N ARG A 541 15.92 -11.29 28.83
CA ARG A 541 16.31 -11.85 27.53
C ARG A 541 16.18 -13.36 27.55
N SER A 542 15.82 -13.94 26.40
CA SER A 542 15.75 -15.39 26.18
C SER A 542 16.62 -15.75 24.97
N PHE A 543 17.48 -16.74 25.16
CA PHE A 543 18.36 -17.28 24.12
C PHE A 543 18.03 -18.76 23.89
N GLY A 544 17.86 -19.16 22.64
CA GLY A 544 17.68 -20.58 22.31
C GLY A 544 18.99 -21.34 22.48
N LEU A 545 18.97 -22.42 23.26
CA LEU A 545 20.05 -23.40 23.27
C LEU A 545 19.86 -24.36 22.10
N VAL A 546 20.72 -24.26 21.08
CA VAL A 546 20.62 -25.05 19.84
C VAL A 546 21.76 -26.05 19.75
N LEU A 547 21.42 -27.30 19.49
CA LEU A 547 22.37 -28.37 19.19
C LEU A 547 22.46 -28.59 17.68
N ARG A 548 23.68 -28.63 17.13
CA ARG A 548 23.94 -28.96 15.72
C ARG A 548 25.35 -29.56 15.55
N LEU A 549 25.59 -30.21 14.46
CA LEU A 549 26.94 -30.62 14.11
C LEU A 549 27.86 -29.42 13.81
N ASN A 550 29.15 -29.61 14.01
CA ASN A 550 30.16 -28.63 13.65
C ASN A 550 30.15 -28.39 12.12
N THR A 551 30.48 -27.15 11.72
CA THR A 551 30.53 -26.71 10.32
C THR A 551 31.37 -27.59 9.41
N GLU A 552 32.40 -28.20 9.93
CA GLU A 552 33.23 -29.19 9.22
C GLU A 552 32.42 -30.32 8.56
N TYR A 553 31.30 -30.73 9.20
CA TYR A 553 30.41 -31.79 8.70
C TYR A 553 29.23 -31.26 7.86
N THR A 554 29.00 -29.98 7.82
CA THR A 554 27.78 -29.39 7.19
C THR A 554 28.07 -28.56 5.96
N GLU A 555 29.33 -28.13 5.74
CA GLU A 555 29.71 -27.24 4.64
C GLU A 555 29.92 -27.92 3.29
N ASN A 556 30.14 -29.23 3.29
CA ASN A 556 30.39 -29.98 2.05
C ASN A 556 29.83 -31.42 2.09
N ILE A 557 29.66 -32.01 0.91
CA ILE A 557 29.08 -33.36 0.77
C ILE A 557 29.91 -34.44 1.48
N GLU A 558 31.22 -34.32 1.46
CA GLU A 558 32.11 -35.30 2.10
C GLU A 558 31.99 -35.24 3.63
N GLY A 559 31.85 -34.08 4.20
CA GLY A 559 31.52 -33.90 5.62
C GLY A 559 30.20 -34.57 5.98
N ILE A 560 29.14 -34.38 5.16
CA ILE A 560 27.86 -35.05 5.36
C ILE A 560 28.01 -36.58 5.32
N ARG A 561 28.75 -37.14 4.37
CA ARG A 561 28.99 -38.56 4.25
C ARG A 561 29.72 -39.17 5.45
N SER A 562 30.71 -38.44 5.97
CA SER A 562 31.53 -38.86 7.09
C SER A 562 30.89 -38.62 8.46
N ALA A 563 29.74 -37.90 8.53
CA ALA A 563 29.03 -37.66 9.79
C ALA A 563 28.67 -38.99 10.47
N LEU A 564 28.94 -39.10 11.79
CA LEU A 564 28.81 -40.35 12.53
C LEU A 564 27.46 -40.45 13.20
N ILE A 565 26.68 -41.49 12.87
CA ILE A 565 25.43 -41.84 13.55
C ILE A 565 25.65 -42.98 14.54
N ASP A 566 24.98 -42.91 15.71
CA ASP A 566 25.05 -43.93 16.74
C ASP A 566 24.24 -45.19 16.36
N THR A 567 24.82 -46.36 16.58
CA THR A 567 24.14 -47.66 16.43
C THR A 567 23.58 -48.12 17.79
N TYR A 568 22.64 -49.07 17.78
CA TYR A 568 22.03 -49.61 19.02
C TYR A 568 23.07 -50.19 20.01
N ASP A 569 24.15 -50.80 19.52
CA ASP A 569 25.21 -51.37 20.35
C ASP A 569 26.28 -50.36 20.80
N GLY A 570 26.06 -49.05 20.53
CA GLY A 570 26.93 -47.95 20.94
C GLY A 570 28.15 -47.72 20.04
N ARG A 571 28.24 -48.39 18.92
CA ARG A 571 29.23 -48.08 17.88
C ARG A 571 28.78 -46.85 17.07
N LYS A 572 29.72 -46.26 16.34
CA LYS A 572 29.45 -45.14 15.44
C LYS A 572 29.79 -45.57 14.03
N VAL A 573 28.90 -45.29 13.10
CA VAL A 573 29.09 -45.56 11.68
C VAL A 573 28.92 -44.31 10.85
N PRO A 574 29.71 -44.11 9.77
CA PRO A 574 29.51 -43.02 8.85
C PRO A 574 28.12 -43.07 8.21
N LEU A 575 27.50 -41.89 8.00
CA LEU A 575 26.17 -41.78 7.44
C LEU A 575 26.05 -42.43 6.05
N GLU A 576 27.13 -42.42 5.24
CA GLU A 576 27.19 -43.09 3.94
C GLU A 576 27.01 -44.60 3.99
N GLN A 577 27.22 -45.25 5.14
CA GLN A 577 27.01 -46.70 5.29
C GLN A 577 25.53 -47.05 5.51
N VAL A 578 24.73 -46.10 5.96
CA VAL A 578 23.31 -46.31 6.29
C VAL A 578 22.36 -45.48 5.42
N ALA A 579 22.90 -44.64 4.53
CA ALA A 579 22.13 -43.81 3.63
C ALA A 579 22.86 -43.55 2.30
N ASP A 580 22.08 -43.41 1.24
CA ASP A 580 22.55 -42.91 -0.05
C ASP A 580 22.49 -41.38 -0.06
N ILE A 581 23.66 -40.74 -0.16
CA ILE A 581 23.78 -39.29 -0.19
C ILE A 581 24.03 -38.86 -1.63
N VAL A 582 23.00 -38.32 -2.27
CA VAL A 582 23.01 -37.99 -3.68
C VAL A 582 22.66 -36.50 -3.92
N SER A 583 23.38 -35.92 -4.87
CA SER A 583 23.00 -34.61 -5.39
C SER A 583 21.98 -34.82 -6.50
N VAL A 584 20.81 -34.22 -6.34
CA VAL A 584 19.70 -34.25 -7.31
C VAL A 584 19.24 -32.84 -7.61
N THR A 585 18.46 -32.70 -8.65
CA THR A 585 17.73 -31.45 -8.89
C THR A 585 16.25 -31.60 -8.48
N GLY A 586 15.70 -30.55 -7.97
CA GLY A 586 14.29 -30.52 -7.59
C GLY A 586 13.76 -29.09 -7.44
N PRO A 587 12.45 -28.89 -7.49
CA PRO A 587 11.86 -27.55 -7.38
C PRO A 587 12.14 -26.95 -5.99
N SER A 588 12.53 -25.66 -5.96
CA SER A 588 12.75 -24.93 -4.71
C SER A 588 11.43 -24.67 -3.97
N SER A 589 10.37 -24.41 -4.73
CA SER A 589 9.02 -24.20 -4.23
C SER A 589 8.01 -24.66 -5.27
N ILE A 590 6.81 -25.01 -4.83
CA ILE A 590 5.70 -25.38 -5.71
C ILE A 590 4.49 -24.54 -5.32
N SER A 591 4.19 -23.53 -6.13
CA SER A 591 3.02 -22.69 -5.96
C SER A 591 1.73 -23.43 -6.35
N ARG A 592 0.68 -23.27 -5.54
CA ARG A 592 -0.63 -23.89 -5.78
C ARG A 592 -1.75 -22.88 -5.62
N GLU A 593 -2.79 -23.05 -6.42
CA GLU A 593 -4.05 -22.34 -6.26
C GLU A 593 -5.20 -23.34 -6.47
N ASN A 594 -6.15 -23.35 -5.57
CA ASN A 594 -7.25 -24.34 -5.58
C ASN A 594 -6.76 -25.78 -5.72
N VAL A 595 -5.72 -26.14 -4.97
CA VAL A 595 -5.05 -27.47 -4.96
C VAL A 595 -4.27 -27.80 -6.25
N GLN A 596 -4.39 -27.04 -7.31
CA GLN A 596 -3.65 -27.23 -8.56
C GLN A 596 -2.28 -26.52 -8.53
N ARG A 597 -1.25 -27.13 -9.09
CA ARG A 597 0.06 -26.49 -9.28
C ARG A 597 -0.11 -25.36 -10.29
N LYS A 598 0.56 -24.23 -10.04
CA LYS A 598 0.55 -23.09 -10.94
C LYS A 598 1.93 -22.51 -11.18
N ILE A 599 2.13 -21.95 -12.36
CA ILE A 599 3.21 -21.01 -12.69
C ILE A 599 2.54 -19.71 -13.16
N VAL A 600 3.11 -18.58 -12.81
CA VAL A 600 2.57 -17.27 -13.18
C VAL A 600 3.55 -16.54 -14.07
N VAL A 601 3.04 -16.01 -15.19
CA VAL A 601 3.74 -14.99 -15.97
C VAL A 601 3.13 -13.65 -15.56
N SER A 602 3.95 -12.79 -14.99
CA SER A 602 3.56 -11.48 -14.49
C SER A 602 4.11 -10.36 -15.36
N ALA A 603 3.37 -9.26 -15.47
CA ALA A 603 3.79 -8.09 -16.22
C ALA A 603 3.16 -6.82 -15.65
N ASN A 604 3.84 -5.67 -15.83
CA ASN A 604 3.28 -4.36 -15.58
C ASN A 604 2.90 -3.66 -16.88
N VAL A 605 2.02 -2.67 -16.79
CA VAL A 605 1.62 -1.81 -17.90
C VAL A 605 2.07 -0.38 -17.62
N ALA A 606 2.72 0.26 -18.58
CA ALA A 606 3.14 1.64 -18.52
C ALA A 606 2.72 2.39 -19.79
N GLY A 607 2.20 3.61 -19.63
CA GLY A 607 1.86 4.50 -20.74
C GLY A 607 0.63 4.13 -21.57
N ARG A 608 -0.13 3.05 -21.20
CA ARG A 608 -1.38 2.68 -21.87
C ARG A 608 -2.39 2.04 -20.91
N ASP A 609 -3.59 1.76 -21.40
CA ASP A 609 -4.63 1.14 -20.61
C ASP A 609 -4.42 -0.37 -20.41
N LEU A 610 -4.80 -0.84 -19.23
CA LEU A 610 -4.65 -2.25 -18.83
C LEU A 610 -5.48 -3.20 -19.71
N ARG A 611 -6.71 -2.81 -20.08
CA ARG A 611 -7.58 -3.67 -20.87
C ARG A 611 -7.05 -3.90 -22.28
N GLY A 612 -6.58 -2.84 -22.96
CA GLY A 612 -5.98 -2.95 -24.28
C GLY A 612 -4.74 -3.85 -24.25
N ALA A 613 -3.87 -3.67 -23.25
CA ALA A 613 -2.70 -4.53 -23.08
C ALA A 613 -3.08 -6.01 -22.89
N VAL A 614 -4.08 -6.30 -22.06
CA VAL A 614 -4.58 -7.68 -21.86
C VAL A 614 -5.17 -8.28 -23.13
N GLN A 615 -5.89 -7.50 -23.94
CA GLN A 615 -6.44 -7.99 -25.22
C GLN A 615 -5.35 -8.34 -26.21
N ASP A 616 -4.31 -7.52 -26.33
CA ASP A 616 -3.17 -7.79 -27.22
C ASP A 616 -2.37 -9.02 -26.73
N ILE A 617 -2.17 -9.15 -25.42
CA ILE A 617 -1.57 -10.36 -24.82
C ILE A 617 -2.38 -11.60 -25.17
N GLN A 618 -3.71 -11.58 -24.97
CA GLN A 618 -4.59 -12.71 -25.30
C GLN A 618 -4.52 -13.08 -26.77
N LYS A 619 -4.50 -12.08 -27.65
CA LYS A 619 -4.35 -12.30 -29.09
C LYS A 619 -3.02 -12.96 -29.41
N ASN A 620 -1.90 -12.44 -28.92
CA ASN A 620 -0.57 -12.99 -29.19
C ASN A 620 -0.42 -14.44 -28.63
N ILE A 621 -0.97 -14.71 -27.45
CA ILE A 621 -0.97 -16.07 -26.89
C ILE A 621 -1.77 -17.03 -27.76
N ASN A 622 -2.97 -16.65 -28.19
CA ASN A 622 -3.81 -17.51 -29.05
C ASN A 622 -3.20 -17.79 -30.43
N GLU A 623 -2.31 -16.91 -30.93
CA GLU A 623 -1.66 -17.05 -32.24
C GLU A 623 -0.35 -17.84 -32.17
N SER A 624 0.34 -17.86 -31.00
CA SER A 624 1.71 -18.37 -30.88
C SER A 624 1.92 -19.49 -29.87
N VAL A 625 0.97 -19.72 -28.97
CA VAL A 625 1.00 -20.77 -27.94
C VAL A 625 -0.24 -21.66 -28.04
#